data_834431d543e012bf0cd0b7d07f6ef2f1
#
_entry.id   834431d543e012bf0cd0b7d07f6ef2f1
#
_cell.length_a   1.000
_cell.length_b   1.000
_cell.length_c   1.000
_cell.angle_alpha   90.00
_cell.angle_beta   90.00
_cell.angle_gamma   90.00
#
_symmetry.space_group_name_H-M   'P 1'
#
loop_
_entity.id
_entity.type
_entity.pdbx_description
1 polymer ?
#
loop_
_entity_poly.entity_id
_entity_poly.type
_entity_poly.pdbx_seq_one_letter_code
_entity_poly.pdbx_strand_id
1 'polypeptide(L)'
;MKKLLSLLIAAVMVLSVAAFAAAEDYSDVTIRIYSNTNDESEVAWMKAEAAKAGFSISIDDNTVLSGDTAAIQAANENKDGDVLFGLNETRWNQVIGGAYENLSLIPWTPTWADQVGTFFYDGLAYGVTIQDVLMLYRTDDLGTKGEALHFTHWSEMPSAGLTYYRQGKVGGTTNGNINNCMLFPYCDPASPAGGISVEGWKALWNYCAGGNFTGDSYGFDPLNRGDVALSTFYSSSLYGSVDVAAEGSQTPLTYDEENNKPGNWALVDIDDGSYFIAEYIGVLAREGRSERETEAAKAFCEWFGSTETQIGWANQFDRYPCNAAAAEGSDLDDYAGIYALNNMAQENVPGTEMKYYEYVAAHSAEWTNIMTNLGFFWKDMSAPNAEPAWDTLDWAVLTQAAAQ
;
A
#
# COMPACT_ATOMS: atom_id res chain seq x y z
N MET A 1 33.61 -7.15 -18.21
CA MET A 1 33.15 -7.11 -16.81
C MET A 1 31.74 -7.62 -16.63
N LYS A 2 30.74 -7.15 -17.40
CA LYS A 2 29.33 -7.63 -17.29
C LYS A 2 29.16 -9.16 -17.36
N LYS A 3 29.90 -9.87 -18.24
CA LYS A 3 29.82 -11.35 -18.36
C LYS A 3 30.43 -12.12 -17.19
N LEU A 4 31.33 -11.52 -16.44
CA LEU A 4 31.90 -12.14 -15.23
C LEU A 4 30.95 -11.94 -14.04
N LEU A 5 30.27 -10.81 -13.99
CA LEU A 5 29.28 -10.50 -12.95
C LEU A 5 28.05 -11.42 -13.07
N SER A 6 27.53 -11.61 -14.30
CA SER A 6 26.44 -12.55 -14.54
C SER A 6 26.78 -14.01 -14.23
N LEU A 7 28.04 -14.43 -14.40
CA LEU A 7 28.49 -15.76 -14.01
C LEU A 7 28.63 -15.92 -12.49
N LEU A 8 29.00 -14.84 -11.79
CA LEU A 8 29.06 -14.81 -10.32
C LEU A 8 27.67 -14.85 -9.71
N ILE A 9 26.73 -14.09 -10.27
CA ILE A 9 25.32 -14.07 -9.85
C ILE A 9 24.67 -15.45 -10.10
N ALA A 10 24.92 -16.06 -11.27
CA ALA A 10 24.43 -17.40 -11.55
C ALA A 10 25.05 -18.47 -10.61
N ALA A 11 26.31 -18.31 -10.22
CA ALA A 11 26.95 -19.21 -9.26
C ALA A 11 26.43 -19.00 -7.81
N VAL A 12 26.08 -17.78 -7.43
CA VAL A 12 25.44 -17.47 -6.15
C VAL A 12 24.00 -18.01 -6.14
N MET A 13 23.25 -17.85 -7.22
CA MET A 13 21.90 -18.45 -7.33
C MET A 13 21.93 -19.99 -7.26
N VAL A 14 22.92 -20.66 -7.86
CA VAL A 14 23.07 -22.13 -7.77
C VAL A 14 23.47 -22.54 -6.35
N LEU A 15 24.20 -21.71 -5.61
CA LEU A 15 24.58 -21.99 -4.22
C LEU A 15 23.43 -21.70 -3.25
N SER A 16 22.56 -20.72 -3.53
CA SER A 16 21.37 -20.45 -2.73
C SER A 16 20.30 -21.54 -2.91
N VAL A 17 20.10 -22.03 -4.13
CA VAL A 17 19.25 -23.21 -4.38
C VAL A 17 19.76 -24.45 -3.63
N ALA A 18 21.09 -24.60 -3.49
CA ALA A 18 21.69 -25.70 -2.70
C ALA A 18 21.52 -25.51 -1.18
N ALA A 19 21.34 -24.29 -0.69
CA ALA A 19 21.07 -24.02 0.72
C ALA A 19 19.60 -24.28 1.07
N PHE A 20 18.66 -24.00 0.16
CA PHE A 20 17.24 -24.38 0.31
C PHE A 20 17.00 -25.89 0.13
N ALA A 21 17.88 -26.63 -0.55
CA ALA A 21 17.77 -28.08 -0.69
C ALA A 21 17.95 -28.89 0.63
N ALA A 22 18.23 -28.17 1.73
CA ALA A 22 18.24 -28.73 3.09
C ALA A 22 17.10 -28.17 3.98
N ALA A 23 16.15 -27.39 3.40
CA ALA A 23 14.98 -26.93 4.12
C ALA A 23 14.08 -28.12 4.50
N GLU A 24 13.56 -28.10 5.70
CA GLU A 24 12.62 -29.10 6.17
C GLU A 24 11.38 -29.08 5.27
N ASP A 25 10.91 -30.25 4.85
CA ASP A 25 9.71 -30.40 4.03
C ASP A 25 8.46 -30.30 4.93
N TYR A 26 7.66 -29.29 4.70
CA TYR A 26 6.39 -29.03 5.40
C TYR A 26 5.16 -29.32 4.54
N SER A 27 5.30 -30.09 3.46
CA SER A 27 4.18 -30.44 2.56
C SER A 27 3.07 -31.27 3.24
N ASP A 28 3.36 -31.85 4.40
CA ASP A 28 2.41 -32.57 5.26
C ASP A 28 1.57 -31.62 6.15
N VAL A 29 1.93 -30.33 6.24
CA VAL A 29 1.22 -29.30 7.00
C VAL A 29 0.55 -28.33 6.03
N THR A 30 -0.76 -28.15 6.13
CA THR A 30 -1.45 -27.12 5.35
C THR A 30 -1.41 -25.79 6.10
N ILE A 31 -0.68 -24.80 5.57
CA ILE A 31 -0.57 -23.45 6.09
C ILE A 31 -1.73 -22.63 5.53
N ARG A 32 -2.60 -22.15 6.41
CA ARG A 32 -3.73 -21.30 6.03
C ARG A 32 -3.35 -19.83 6.07
N ILE A 33 -3.46 -19.16 4.92
CA ILE A 33 -3.11 -17.75 4.72
C ILE A 33 -4.37 -16.94 4.53
N TYR A 34 -4.50 -15.85 5.30
CA TYR A 34 -5.48 -14.80 5.07
C TYR A 34 -4.77 -13.60 4.45
N SER A 35 -5.28 -13.11 3.33
CA SER A 35 -4.60 -12.09 2.54
C SER A 35 -5.58 -11.18 1.81
N ASN A 36 -5.09 -10.00 1.44
CA ASN A 36 -5.72 -9.11 0.45
C ASN A 36 -4.98 -9.07 -0.88
N THR A 37 -4.05 -9.99 -1.11
CA THR A 37 -3.31 -10.14 -2.38
C THR A 37 -4.27 -10.09 -3.56
N ASN A 38 -3.97 -9.28 -4.58
CA ASN A 38 -5.01 -8.63 -5.36
C ASN A 38 -5.66 -9.44 -6.46
N ASP A 39 -5.06 -10.52 -6.95
CA ASP A 39 -5.65 -11.27 -8.06
C ASP A 39 -5.40 -12.79 -8.02
N GLU A 40 -6.13 -13.49 -8.88
CA GLU A 40 -6.05 -14.96 -9.01
C GLU A 40 -4.68 -15.45 -9.49
N SER A 41 -3.96 -14.64 -10.27
CA SER A 41 -2.64 -15.02 -10.80
C SER A 41 -1.58 -14.96 -9.70
N GLU A 42 -1.64 -13.98 -8.81
CA GLU A 42 -0.77 -13.88 -7.64
C GLU A 42 -0.97 -15.07 -6.70
N VAL A 43 -2.24 -15.43 -6.43
CA VAL A 43 -2.60 -16.60 -5.61
C VAL A 43 -2.11 -17.89 -6.25
N ALA A 44 -2.29 -18.05 -7.55
CA ALA A 44 -1.86 -19.24 -8.28
C ALA A 44 -0.33 -19.40 -8.28
N TRP A 45 0.38 -18.30 -8.48
CA TRP A 45 1.85 -18.28 -8.41
C TRP A 45 2.34 -18.65 -7.02
N MET A 46 1.79 -18.03 -5.97
CA MET A 46 2.17 -18.30 -4.58
C MET A 46 1.97 -19.79 -4.25
N LYS A 47 0.82 -20.36 -4.62
CA LYS A 47 0.55 -21.80 -4.43
C LYS A 47 1.57 -22.68 -5.17
N ALA A 48 1.91 -22.32 -6.41
CA ALA A 48 2.84 -23.10 -7.24
C ALA A 48 4.28 -23.04 -6.73
N GLU A 49 4.77 -21.87 -6.38
CA GLU A 49 6.14 -21.68 -5.88
C GLU A 49 6.31 -22.22 -4.46
N ALA A 50 5.30 -22.03 -3.58
CA ALA A 50 5.29 -22.65 -2.25
C ALA A 50 5.39 -24.20 -2.33
N ALA A 51 4.64 -24.82 -3.25
CA ALA A 51 4.70 -26.26 -3.45
C ALA A 51 6.10 -26.74 -3.90
N LYS A 52 6.78 -25.99 -4.77
CA LYS A 52 8.17 -26.29 -5.18
C LYS A 52 9.16 -26.15 -4.01
N ALA A 53 8.87 -25.23 -3.08
CA ALA A 53 9.67 -25.01 -1.88
C ALA A 53 9.34 -25.97 -0.72
N GLY A 54 8.43 -26.93 -0.90
CA GLY A 54 8.06 -27.93 0.10
C GLY A 54 6.98 -27.48 1.07
N PHE A 55 6.17 -26.47 0.70
CA PHE A 55 5.03 -26.01 1.50
C PHE A 55 3.69 -26.41 0.87
N SER A 56 2.71 -26.75 1.71
CA SER A 56 1.31 -26.87 1.32
C SER A 56 0.57 -25.66 1.87
N ILE A 57 0.01 -24.80 1.00
CA ILE A 57 -0.71 -23.60 1.46
C ILE A 57 -2.17 -23.63 1.04
N SER A 58 -3.02 -23.03 1.87
CA SER A 58 -4.42 -22.73 1.58
C SER A 58 -4.63 -21.22 1.72
N ILE A 59 -5.09 -20.60 0.66
CA ILE A 59 -5.46 -19.18 0.63
C ILE A 59 -6.89 -19.08 0.09
N ASP A 60 -7.73 -18.33 0.75
CA ASP A 60 -9.13 -18.15 0.38
C ASP A 60 -9.26 -17.06 -0.70
N ASP A 61 -9.47 -17.48 -1.93
CA ASP A 61 -9.59 -16.59 -3.10
C ASP A 61 -10.76 -15.59 -2.93
N ASN A 62 -11.83 -15.94 -2.20
CA ASN A 62 -12.94 -14.99 -1.96
C ASN A 62 -12.54 -13.87 -1.00
N THR A 63 -11.73 -14.16 0.02
CA THR A 63 -11.23 -13.11 0.92
C THR A 63 -10.21 -12.22 0.25
N VAL A 64 -9.36 -12.78 -0.59
CA VAL A 64 -8.40 -12.05 -1.44
C VAL A 64 -9.13 -11.04 -2.32
N LEU A 65 -10.12 -11.49 -3.09
CA LEU A 65 -10.87 -10.63 -4.02
C LEU A 65 -11.76 -9.60 -3.32
N SER A 66 -12.10 -9.83 -2.04
CA SER A 66 -12.92 -8.92 -1.23
C SER A 66 -12.10 -7.87 -0.46
N GLY A 67 -10.77 -8.00 -0.44
CA GLY A 67 -9.83 -7.04 0.12
C GLY A 67 -9.63 -7.13 1.64
N ASP A 68 -8.86 -6.20 2.19
CA ASP A 68 -8.33 -6.16 3.56
C ASP A 68 -9.36 -6.47 4.66
N THR A 69 -10.51 -5.80 4.58
CA THR A 69 -11.54 -5.94 5.62
C THR A 69 -12.09 -7.35 5.65
N ALA A 70 -12.35 -7.95 4.50
CA ALA A 70 -12.87 -9.31 4.43
C ALA A 70 -11.84 -10.34 4.92
N ALA A 71 -10.57 -10.19 4.52
CA ALA A 71 -9.49 -11.08 4.93
C ALA A 71 -9.32 -11.08 6.45
N ILE A 72 -9.27 -9.90 7.08
CA ILE A 72 -9.06 -9.78 8.51
C ILE A 72 -10.27 -10.23 9.34
N GLN A 73 -11.49 -9.93 8.86
CA GLN A 73 -12.72 -10.41 9.50
C GLN A 73 -12.82 -11.93 9.43
N ALA A 74 -12.56 -12.53 8.28
CA ALA A 74 -12.57 -13.98 8.12
C ALA A 74 -11.53 -14.65 9.01
N ALA A 75 -10.31 -14.11 9.11
CA ALA A 75 -9.28 -14.61 10.02
C ALA A 75 -9.73 -14.56 11.50
N ASN A 76 -10.36 -13.44 11.90
CA ASN A 76 -10.86 -13.24 13.26
C ASN A 76 -12.05 -14.17 13.61
N GLU A 77 -12.94 -14.42 12.65
CA GLU A 77 -14.12 -15.27 12.85
C GLU A 77 -13.76 -16.76 12.87
N ASN A 78 -12.93 -17.19 11.91
CA ASN A 78 -12.59 -18.60 11.72
C ASN A 78 -11.57 -19.12 12.74
N LYS A 79 -10.65 -18.28 13.21
CA LYS A 79 -9.62 -18.60 14.23
C LYS A 79 -8.68 -19.75 13.82
N ASP A 80 -8.55 -20.02 12.54
CA ASP A 80 -7.80 -21.14 11.97
C ASP A 80 -6.62 -20.71 11.09
N GLY A 81 -6.35 -19.41 11.02
CA GLY A 81 -5.26 -18.83 10.23
C GLY A 81 -3.88 -19.11 10.82
N ASP A 82 -2.92 -19.31 9.95
CA ASP A 82 -1.52 -19.51 10.28
C ASP A 82 -0.67 -18.30 9.92
N VAL A 83 -1.00 -17.62 8.84
CA VAL A 83 -0.31 -16.45 8.31
C VAL A 83 -1.31 -15.37 7.93
N LEU A 84 -0.96 -14.14 8.24
CA LEU A 84 -1.63 -12.95 7.74
C LEU A 84 -0.67 -12.24 6.77
N PHE A 85 -1.14 -11.89 5.57
CA PHE A 85 -0.30 -11.36 4.50
C PHE A 85 -0.99 -10.26 3.70
N GLY A 86 -0.20 -9.29 3.23
CA GLY A 86 -0.61 -8.31 2.22
C GLY A 86 -1.48 -7.16 2.74
N LEU A 87 -1.65 -7.01 4.05
CA LEU A 87 -2.39 -5.91 4.65
C LEU A 87 -1.48 -4.70 4.86
N ASN A 88 -2.04 -3.51 4.74
CA ASN A 88 -1.34 -2.25 4.98
C ASN A 88 -1.18 -1.93 6.48
N GLU A 89 -0.42 -0.86 6.78
CA GLU A 89 -0.09 -0.41 8.13
C GLU A 89 -1.32 -0.19 9.01
N THR A 90 -2.38 0.38 8.46
CA THR A 90 -3.62 0.63 9.21
C THR A 90 -4.19 -0.66 9.77
N ARG A 91 -4.21 -1.71 8.96
CA ARG A 91 -4.76 -3.01 9.37
C ARG A 91 -3.85 -3.74 10.32
N TRP A 92 -2.55 -3.71 10.09
CA TRP A 92 -1.58 -4.29 11.02
C TRP A 92 -1.63 -3.62 12.39
N ASN A 93 -1.73 -2.30 12.46
CA ASN A 93 -1.91 -1.60 13.72
C ASN A 93 -3.19 -1.99 14.45
N GLN A 94 -4.29 -2.22 13.74
CA GLN A 94 -5.52 -2.72 14.34
C GLN A 94 -5.36 -4.13 14.93
N VAL A 95 -4.63 -5.03 14.23
CA VAL A 95 -4.33 -6.37 14.77
C VAL A 95 -3.43 -6.28 16.00
N ILE A 96 -2.32 -5.55 15.92
CA ILE A 96 -1.35 -5.40 16.99
C ILE A 96 -1.97 -4.67 18.19
N GLY A 97 -2.80 -3.66 17.94
CA GLY A 97 -3.54 -2.91 18.95
C GLY A 97 -4.72 -3.67 19.60
N GLY A 98 -4.98 -4.91 19.18
CA GLY A 98 -6.04 -5.75 19.77
C GLY A 98 -7.46 -5.36 19.35
N ALA A 99 -7.65 -4.72 18.21
CA ALA A 99 -8.96 -4.39 17.69
C ALA A 99 -9.77 -5.63 17.25
N TYR A 100 -9.11 -6.76 17.07
CA TYR A 100 -9.70 -8.05 16.72
C TYR A 100 -9.46 -9.06 17.83
N GLU A 101 -10.53 -9.42 18.55
CA GLU A 101 -10.47 -10.23 19.78
C GLU A 101 -9.74 -11.58 19.62
N ASN A 102 -9.84 -12.17 18.43
CA ASN A 102 -9.32 -13.53 18.18
C ASN A 102 -8.04 -13.52 17.35
N LEU A 103 -7.47 -12.37 17.06
CA LEU A 103 -6.21 -12.25 16.33
C LEU A 103 -5.09 -11.81 17.27
N SER A 104 -4.03 -12.58 17.29
CA SER A 104 -2.76 -12.22 17.90
C SER A 104 -1.61 -12.79 17.07
N LEU A 105 -0.42 -12.23 17.23
CA LEU A 105 0.76 -12.59 16.44
C LEU A 105 1.77 -13.35 17.30
N ILE A 106 2.48 -14.27 16.66
CA ILE A 106 3.63 -14.96 17.28
C ILE A 106 4.89 -14.18 16.93
N PRO A 107 5.72 -13.79 17.90
CA PRO A 107 7.01 -13.18 17.63
C PRO A 107 7.92 -14.12 16.81
N TRP A 108 8.58 -13.57 15.81
CA TRP A 108 9.57 -14.24 14.99
C TRP A 108 10.53 -13.20 14.41
N THR A 109 11.70 -13.62 13.95
CA THR A 109 12.67 -12.74 13.29
C THR A 109 13.24 -13.48 12.10
N PRO A 110 12.95 -13.05 10.86
CA PRO A 110 13.50 -13.67 9.67
C PRO A 110 14.97 -13.34 9.47
N THR A 111 15.67 -14.17 8.69
CA THR A 111 17.09 -13.93 8.36
C THR A 111 17.29 -12.69 7.49
N TRP A 112 16.26 -12.24 6.80
CA TRP A 112 16.26 -11.05 5.95
C TRP A 112 15.69 -9.79 6.65
N ALA A 113 15.49 -9.82 7.97
CA ALA A 113 14.89 -8.70 8.72
C ALA A 113 15.63 -7.37 8.57
N ASP A 114 16.95 -7.40 8.41
CA ASP A 114 17.79 -6.22 8.19
C ASP A 114 17.68 -5.64 6.77
N GLN A 115 17.06 -6.36 5.83
CA GLN A 115 16.88 -5.94 4.45
C GLN A 115 15.63 -5.08 4.23
N VAL A 116 14.68 -5.07 5.17
CA VAL A 116 13.41 -4.35 5.01
C VAL A 116 13.44 -2.94 5.61
N GLY A 117 14.60 -2.46 6.03
CA GLY A 117 14.77 -1.11 6.56
C GLY A 117 13.90 -0.86 7.79
N THR A 118 12.98 0.08 7.66
CA THR A 118 12.04 0.49 8.73
C THR A 118 10.66 -0.18 8.63
N PHE A 119 10.43 -1.00 7.60
CA PHE A 119 9.12 -1.65 7.40
C PHE A 119 9.01 -2.94 8.22
N PHE A 120 8.87 -2.81 9.53
CA PHE A 120 8.65 -3.93 10.44
C PHE A 120 7.91 -3.50 11.72
N TYR A 121 7.29 -4.47 12.40
CA TYR A 121 6.61 -4.30 13.67
C TYR A 121 7.24 -5.19 14.76
N ASP A 122 8.28 -4.71 15.44
CA ASP A 122 8.92 -5.29 16.63
C ASP A 122 8.98 -6.85 16.67
N GLY A 123 9.40 -7.47 15.57
CA GLY A 123 9.47 -8.92 15.48
C GLY A 123 8.13 -9.62 15.33
N LEU A 124 7.05 -8.91 15.01
CA LEU A 124 5.72 -9.49 14.79
C LEU A 124 5.35 -9.61 13.32
N ALA A 125 5.70 -8.60 12.50
CA ALA A 125 5.44 -8.57 11.08
C ALA A 125 6.54 -7.82 10.34
N TYR A 126 6.75 -8.17 9.07
CA TYR A 126 7.78 -7.59 8.22
C TYR A 126 7.21 -7.23 6.85
N GLY A 127 7.65 -6.09 6.31
CA GLY A 127 7.24 -5.63 5.00
C GLY A 127 7.76 -6.55 3.89
N VAL A 128 6.90 -6.81 2.92
CA VAL A 128 7.24 -7.63 1.75
C VAL A 128 7.18 -6.84 0.46
N THR A 129 6.18 -5.97 0.30
CA THR A 129 6.07 -5.06 -0.85
C THR A 129 5.86 -3.64 -0.39
N ILE A 130 6.28 -2.68 -1.20
CA ILE A 130 6.10 -1.25 -0.97
C ILE A 130 5.55 -0.58 -2.21
N GLN A 131 4.75 0.45 -2.00
CA GLN A 131 4.25 1.37 -3.01
C GLN A 131 4.12 2.76 -2.41
N ASP A 132 4.07 3.78 -3.26
CA ASP A 132 3.84 5.16 -2.84
C ASP A 132 2.58 5.75 -3.48
N VAL A 133 2.08 6.82 -2.90
CA VAL A 133 0.98 7.60 -3.46
C VAL A 133 1.55 8.62 -4.43
N LEU A 134 0.98 8.70 -5.63
CA LEU A 134 1.40 9.59 -6.70
C LEU A 134 0.33 10.64 -7.00
N MET A 135 0.76 11.82 -7.47
CA MET A 135 -0.07 12.76 -8.18
C MET A 135 0.51 12.97 -9.56
N LEU A 136 -0.30 12.76 -10.59
CA LEU A 136 0.15 12.86 -11.98
C LEU A 136 -0.86 13.54 -12.89
N TYR A 137 -0.38 14.00 -14.03
CA TYR A 137 -1.17 14.61 -15.10
C TYR A 137 -0.72 14.12 -16.46
N ARG A 138 -1.58 14.27 -17.48
CA ARG A 138 -1.19 14.05 -18.89
C ARG A 138 -0.52 15.28 -19.45
N THR A 139 0.68 15.08 -20.02
CA THR A 139 1.43 16.18 -20.64
C THR A 139 0.75 16.70 -21.90
N ASP A 140 0.06 15.84 -22.64
CA ASP A 140 -0.70 16.22 -23.83
C ASP A 140 -1.87 17.18 -23.52
N ASP A 141 -2.48 17.04 -22.33
CA ASP A 141 -3.65 17.83 -21.95
C ASP A 141 -3.26 19.18 -21.31
N LEU A 142 -2.22 19.19 -20.50
CA LEU A 142 -1.81 20.40 -19.76
C LEU A 142 -0.60 21.11 -20.38
N GLY A 143 0.27 20.39 -21.10
CA GLY A 143 1.47 20.98 -21.71
C GLY A 143 2.27 21.81 -20.70
N THR A 144 2.65 23.02 -21.10
CA THR A 144 3.45 23.94 -20.24
C THR A 144 2.75 24.36 -18.95
N LYS A 145 1.43 24.23 -18.83
CA LYS A 145 0.73 24.46 -17.55
C LYS A 145 1.00 23.34 -16.57
N GLY A 146 1.09 22.09 -17.07
CA GLY A 146 1.46 20.94 -16.26
C GLY A 146 2.90 21.04 -15.76
N GLU A 147 3.83 21.40 -16.65
CA GLU A 147 5.25 21.62 -16.31
C GLU A 147 5.47 22.72 -15.24
N ALA A 148 4.53 23.65 -15.11
CA ALA A 148 4.56 24.71 -14.12
C ALA A 148 3.79 24.37 -12.83
N LEU A 149 3.19 23.16 -12.74
CA LEU A 149 2.53 22.71 -11.52
C LEU A 149 3.57 22.36 -10.48
N HIS A 150 3.51 23.10 -9.39
CA HIS A 150 4.27 22.87 -8.19
C HIS A 150 3.37 23.14 -6.99
N PHE A 151 3.36 22.21 -6.06
CA PHE A 151 2.65 22.35 -4.79
C PHE A 151 3.64 22.27 -3.64
N THR A 152 3.51 23.13 -2.65
CA THR A 152 4.20 22.92 -1.39
C THR A 152 3.56 21.74 -0.65
N HIS A 153 2.24 21.65 -0.69
CA HIS A 153 1.47 20.64 0.03
C HIS A 153 0.48 19.95 -0.88
N TRP A 154 0.26 18.65 -0.67
CA TRP A 154 -0.79 17.87 -1.33
C TRP A 154 -2.18 18.53 -1.23
N SER A 155 -2.45 19.17 -0.10
CA SER A 155 -3.71 19.87 0.18
C SER A 155 -3.97 21.11 -0.70
N GLU A 156 -3.00 21.55 -1.49
CA GLU A 156 -3.15 22.68 -2.42
C GLU A 156 -3.82 22.26 -3.74
N MET A 157 -3.91 20.96 -4.03
CA MET A 157 -4.54 20.43 -5.27
C MET A 157 -5.92 21.06 -5.55
N PRO A 158 -6.85 21.18 -4.58
CA PRO A 158 -8.14 21.81 -4.83
C PRO A 158 -8.06 23.27 -5.29
N SER A 159 -7.02 23.99 -4.86
CA SER A 159 -6.82 25.42 -5.18
C SER A 159 -6.21 25.66 -6.56
N ALA A 160 -5.71 24.61 -7.23
CA ALA A 160 -5.13 24.72 -8.56
C ALA A 160 -6.16 25.11 -9.65
N GLY A 161 -7.44 25.03 -9.35
CA GLY A 161 -8.51 25.32 -10.32
C GLY A 161 -8.58 24.29 -11.45
N LEU A 162 -8.01 23.12 -11.24
CA LEU A 162 -8.03 21.98 -12.15
C LEU A 162 -9.03 20.92 -11.67
N THR A 163 -9.58 20.18 -12.61
CA THR A 163 -10.36 18.98 -12.27
C THR A 163 -9.41 17.90 -11.77
N TYR A 164 -9.77 17.20 -10.70
CA TYR A 164 -8.95 16.11 -10.18
C TYR A 164 -9.78 14.89 -9.77
N TYR A 165 -9.19 13.72 -9.97
CA TYR A 165 -9.81 12.47 -9.57
C TYR A 165 -9.75 12.31 -8.06
N ARG A 166 -10.88 11.97 -7.48
CA ARG A 166 -11.00 11.55 -6.10
C ARG A 166 -11.51 10.12 -6.05
N GLN A 167 -10.67 9.22 -5.58
CA GLN A 167 -11.09 7.84 -5.40
C GLN A 167 -12.12 7.74 -4.27
N GLY A 168 -13.23 7.10 -4.57
CA GLY A 168 -14.25 6.75 -3.60
C GLY A 168 -15.27 5.83 -4.25
N LYS A 169 -15.79 4.88 -3.47
CA LYS A 169 -16.92 4.05 -3.93
C LYS A 169 -18.22 4.74 -3.55
N VAL A 170 -19.27 4.58 -4.35
CA VAL A 170 -20.62 4.99 -3.97
C VAL A 170 -20.95 4.35 -2.61
N GLY A 171 -21.18 5.19 -1.60
CA GLY A 171 -21.36 4.75 -0.21
C GLY A 171 -20.09 4.32 0.52
N GLY A 172 -18.91 4.55 -0.04
CA GLY A 172 -17.63 4.14 0.51
C GLY A 172 -16.71 5.29 0.92
N THR A 173 -15.66 4.93 1.61
CA THR A 173 -14.58 5.79 2.08
C THR A 173 -13.79 6.34 0.91
N THR A 174 -13.36 7.60 0.99
CA THR A 174 -12.21 8.07 0.23
C THR A 174 -11.01 7.19 0.54
N ASN A 175 -10.08 7.06 -0.41
CA ASN A 175 -8.87 6.27 -0.17
C ASN A 175 -8.07 6.84 1.00
N GLY A 176 -7.96 6.08 2.09
CA GLY A 176 -7.32 6.51 3.32
C GLY A 176 -5.86 6.92 3.11
N ASN A 177 -5.16 6.27 2.21
CA ASN A 177 -3.74 6.55 1.97
C ASN A 177 -3.54 7.90 1.24
N ILE A 178 -4.41 8.23 0.27
CA ILE A 178 -4.40 9.55 -0.36
C ILE A 178 -4.79 10.63 0.65
N ASN A 179 -5.76 10.36 1.54
CA ASN A 179 -6.11 11.27 2.61
C ASN A 179 -4.92 11.55 3.55
N ASN A 180 -4.08 10.56 3.78
CA ASN A 180 -2.87 10.71 4.58
C ASN A 180 -1.92 11.76 3.99
N CYS A 181 -1.72 11.75 2.66
CA CYS A 181 -0.92 12.77 1.99
C CYS A 181 -1.47 14.18 2.20
N MET A 182 -2.80 14.34 2.22
CA MET A 182 -3.43 15.64 2.47
C MET A 182 -3.23 16.14 3.91
N LEU A 183 -3.02 15.22 4.86
CA LEU A 183 -2.86 15.55 6.29
C LEU A 183 -1.40 15.78 6.69
N PHE A 184 -0.44 15.34 5.89
CA PHE A 184 0.99 15.41 6.21
C PHE A 184 1.47 16.79 6.70
N PRO A 185 1.21 17.91 6.01
CA PRO A 185 1.72 19.22 6.43
C PRO A 185 1.06 19.75 7.70
N TYR A 186 0.02 19.09 8.19
CA TYR A 186 -0.80 19.51 9.32
C TYR A 186 -0.60 18.64 10.57
N CYS A 187 0.43 17.79 10.57
CA CYS A 187 0.79 17.03 11.75
C CYS A 187 1.13 17.94 12.90
N ASP A 188 0.45 17.73 14.03
CA ASP A 188 0.65 18.43 15.29
C ASP A 188 0.47 17.44 16.44
N PRO A 189 1.56 16.85 16.97
CA PRO A 189 1.49 15.87 18.05
C PRO A 189 0.77 16.36 19.32
N ALA A 190 0.61 17.67 19.49
CA ALA A 190 -0.10 18.26 20.62
C ALA A 190 -1.61 18.44 20.37
N SER A 191 -2.06 18.23 19.13
CA SER A 191 -3.46 18.42 18.76
C SER A 191 -4.35 17.31 19.33
N PRO A 192 -5.48 17.65 20.00
CA PRO A 192 -6.46 16.65 20.44
C PRO A 192 -7.26 16.04 19.29
N ALA A 193 -7.08 16.53 18.08
CA ALA A 193 -7.76 16.07 16.87
C ALA A 193 -6.97 14.95 16.17
N GLY A 194 -6.56 13.92 16.91
CA GLY A 194 -5.80 12.80 16.38
C GLY A 194 -4.41 13.19 15.88
N GLY A 195 -3.75 14.15 16.53
CA GLY A 195 -2.42 14.60 16.13
C GLY A 195 -2.39 15.43 14.84
N ILE A 196 -3.53 15.93 14.36
CA ILE A 196 -3.65 16.80 13.18
C ILE A 196 -4.28 18.14 13.61
N SER A 197 -3.78 19.24 13.08
CA SER A 197 -4.40 20.55 13.33
C SER A 197 -5.81 20.62 12.72
N VAL A 198 -6.64 21.53 13.24
CA VAL A 198 -8.00 21.75 12.69
C VAL A 198 -7.96 22.16 11.22
N GLU A 199 -6.95 22.94 10.84
CA GLU A 199 -6.70 23.36 9.46
C GLU A 199 -6.45 22.16 8.54
N GLY A 200 -5.79 21.12 9.01
CA GLY A 200 -5.58 19.89 8.25
C GLY A 200 -6.90 19.16 7.96
N TRP A 201 -7.77 19.07 8.95
CA TRP A 201 -9.11 18.49 8.73
C TRP A 201 -9.97 19.31 7.77
N LYS A 202 -9.87 20.64 7.84
CA LYS A 202 -10.51 21.53 6.85
C LYS A 202 -9.96 21.31 5.44
N ALA A 203 -8.63 21.20 5.31
CA ALA A 203 -7.97 20.96 4.03
C ALA A 203 -8.41 19.63 3.42
N LEU A 204 -8.44 18.55 4.20
CA LEU A 204 -8.96 17.24 3.76
C LEU A 204 -10.45 17.32 3.38
N TRP A 205 -11.26 18.03 4.15
CA TRP A 205 -12.65 18.28 3.81
C TRP A 205 -12.80 18.94 2.44
N ASN A 206 -12.04 20.00 2.20
CA ASN A 206 -12.05 20.73 0.92
C ASN A 206 -11.61 19.85 -0.24
N TYR A 207 -10.59 19.03 -0.04
CA TYR A 207 -10.18 18.03 -1.03
C TYR A 207 -11.33 17.07 -1.36
N CYS A 208 -11.97 16.53 -0.34
CA CYS A 208 -13.09 15.62 -0.52
C CYS A 208 -14.30 16.31 -1.18
N ALA A 209 -14.59 17.57 -0.85
CA ALA A 209 -15.72 18.32 -1.40
C ALA A 209 -15.50 18.77 -2.86
N GLY A 210 -14.26 19.03 -3.25
CA GLY A 210 -13.91 19.61 -4.55
C GLY A 210 -13.59 18.59 -5.66
N GLY A 211 -13.33 17.33 -5.33
CA GLY A 211 -12.89 16.35 -6.29
C GLY A 211 -13.98 15.88 -7.25
N ASN A 212 -13.56 15.57 -8.47
CA ASN A 212 -14.42 14.91 -9.42
C ASN A 212 -14.50 13.42 -9.09
N PHE A 213 -15.71 12.97 -8.86
CA PHE A 213 -15.98 11.57 -8.63
C PHE A 213 -16.55 10.95 -9.90
N THR A 214 -15.90 9.93 -10.40
CA THR A 214 -16.30 9.32 -11.67
C THR A 214 -16.92 7.93 -11.52
N GLY A 215 -16.92 7.33 -10.34
CA GLY A 215 -17.36 5.96 -10.12
C GLY A 215 -16.33 4.90 -10.52
N ASP A 216 -15.22 5.31 -11.14
CA ASP A 216 -14.13 4.41 -11.51
C ASP A 216 -13.40 3.90 -10.26
N SER A 217 -12.93 2.65 -10.32
CA SER A 217 -12.12 2.07 -9.25
C SER A 217 -10.66 2.51 -9.30
N TYR A 218 -10.21 2.97 -10.48
CA TYR A 218 -8.84 3.39 -10.75
C TYR A 218 -8.83 4.79 -11.37
N GLY A 219 -8.01 5.69 -10.87
CA GLY A 219 -7.96 7.07 -11.32
C GLY A 219 -7.23 7.26 -12.67
N PHE A 220 -6.63 6.21 -13.25
CA PHE A 220 -6.10 6.26 -14.61
C PHE A 220 -7.18 6.36 -15.66
N ASP A 221 -8.30 5.66 -15.48
CA ASP A 221 -9.38 5.66 -16.44
C ASP A 221 -9.93 7.07 -16.68
N PRO A 222 -10.31 7.85 -15.66
CA PRO A 222 -10.74 9.22 -15.86
C PRO A 222 -9.64 10.15 -16.40
N LEU A 223 -8.38 9.92 -16.01
CA LEU A 223 -7.26 10.67 -16.57
C LEU A 223 -7.05 10.36 -18.06
N ASN A 224 -7.08 9.08 -18.44
CA ASN A 224 -6.94 8.64 -19.83
C ASN A 224 -8.10 9.08 -20.72
N ARG A 225 -9.30 9.25 -20.17
CA ARG A 225 -10.44 9.80 -20.90
C ARG A 225 -10.45 11.33 -20.98
N GLY A 226 -9.59 12.01 -20.21
CA GLY A 226 -9.59 13.47 -20.10
C GLY A 226 -10.74 14.03 -19.24
N ASP A 227 -11.37 13.19 -18.41
CA ASP A 227 -12.44 13.60 -17.48
C ASP A 227 -11.87 14.47 -16.35
N VAL A 228 -10.61 14.25 -16.00
CA VAL A 228 -9.86 14.99 -15.00
C VAL A 228 -8.49 15.41 -15.51
N ALA A 229 -7.97 16.50 -14.97
CA ALA A 229 -6.64 17.03 -15.30
C ALA A 229 -5.54 16.45 -14.42
N LEU A 230 -5.88 16.13 -13.17
CA LEU A 230 -4.97 15.54 -12.17
C LEU A 230 -5.55 14.22 -11.65
N SER A 231 -4.69 13.27 -11.38
CA SER A 231 -5.08 12.03 -10.73
C SER A 231 -4.12 11.64 -9.63
N THR A 232 -4.67 11.09 -8.54
CA THR A 232 -3.89 10.53 -7.43
C THR A 232 -3.94 9.01 -7.48
N PHE A 233 -2.79 8.37 -7.28
CA PHE A 233 -2.59 6.95 -7.58
C PHE A 233 -1.55 6.29 -6.72
N TYR A 234 -1.43 4.97 -6.91
CA TYR A 234 -0.32 4.17 -6.38
C TYR A 234 0.69 3.84 -7.48
N SER A 235 1.98 3.87 -7.14
CA SER A 235 3.05 3.45 -8.04
C SER A 235 2.83 2.04 -8.58
N SER A 236 2.38 1.11 -7.74
CA SER A 236 2.05 -0.27 -8.15
C SER A 236 0.96 -0.37 -9.23
N SER A 237 0.07 0.61 -9.31
CA SER A 237 -0.99 0.61 -10.33
C SER A 237 -0.50 1.15 -11.69
N LEU A 238 0.66 1.84 -11.73
CA LEU A 238 1.25 2.29 -12.99
C LEU A 238 1.70 1.12 -13.86
N TYR A 239 2.19 0.05 -13.27
CA TYR A 239 2.69 -1.12 -14.00
C TYR A 239 1.66 -1.72 -14.96
N GLY A 240 0.43 -1.93 -14.49
CA GLY A 240 -0.63 -2.52 -15.30
C GLY A 240 -1.42 -1.54 -16.16
N SER A 241 -1.12 -0.22 -16.10
CA SER A 241 -1.94 0.83 -16.74
C SER A 241 -1.19 1.58 -17.83
N VAL A 242 0.11 1.39 -17.91
CA VAL A 242 0.94 1.93 -18.99
C VAL A 242 0.76 1.04 -20.23
N ASP A 243 0.65 1.67 -21.40
CA ASP A 243 0.40 1.02 -22.70
C ASP A 243 -0.94 0.26 -22.83
N VAL A 244 -1.80 0.33 -21.81
CA VAL A 244 -3.15 -0.23 -21.83
C VAL A 244 -4.17 0.89 -21.93
N ALA A 245 -4.96 0.89 -22.98
CA ALA A 245 -6.04 1.85 -23.13
C ALA A 245 -7.20 1.51 -22.19
N ALA A 246 -7.58 2.45 -21.33
CA ALA A 246 -8.82 2.34 -20.56
C ALA A 246 -10.04 2.31 -21.48
N GLU A 247 -11.15 1.72 -21.05
CA GLU A 247 -12.39 1.70 -21.84
C GLU A 247 -12.84 3.14 -22.13
N GLY A 248 -13.02 3.44 -23.40
CA GLY A 248 -13.36 4.78 -23.90
C GLY A 248 -12.18 5.73 -24.05
N SER A 249 -10.96 5.33 -23.70
CA SER A 249 -9.75 6.11 -23.94
C SER A 249 -9.23 5.92 -25.37
N GLN A 250 -8.75 7.01 -25.99
CA GLN A 250 -8.12 6.95 -27.30
C GLN A 250 -6.58 6.79 -27.20
N THR A 251 -6.00 7.12 -26.07
CA THR A 251 -4.54 7.13 -25.90
C THR A 251 -4.19 6.66 -24.48
N PRO A 252 -3.56 5.50 -24.33
CA PRO A 252 -3.08 5.05 -23.02
C PRO A 252 -1.98 5.96 -22.47
N LEU A 253 -1.69 5.85 -21.18
CA LEU A 253 -0.42 6.34 -20.64
C LEU A 253 0.70 5.50 -21.26
N THR A 254 1.81 6.14 -21.59
CA THR A 254 2.95 5.47 -22.22
C THR A 254 4.22 5.65 -21.41
N TYR A 255 5.12 4.68 -21.48
CA TYR A 255 6.43 4.73 -20.84
C TYR A 255 7.53 4.43 -21.88
N ASP A 256 8.56 5.27 -21.90
CA ASP A 256 9.72 5.12 -22.77
C ASP A 256 10.80 4.35 -21.99
N GLU A 257 10.76 3.02 -22.10
CA GLU A 257 11.69 2.11 -21.40
C GLU A 257 13.15 2.37 -21.80
N GLU A 258 13.41 2.72 -23.08
CA GLU A 258 14.75 2.95 -23.57
C GLU A 258 15.43 4.14 -22.87
N ASN A 259 14.65 5.16 -22.54
CA ASN A 259 15.14 6.37 -21.88
C ASN A 259 14.73 6.45 -20.39
N ASN A 260 14.06 5.43 -19.85
CA ASN A 260 13.57 5.34 -18.48
C ASN A 260 12.81 6.61 -18.05
N LYS A 261 11.75 6.95 -18.79
CA LYS A 261 10.96 8.16 -18.52
C LYS A 261 9.50 8.03 -18.98
N PRO A 262 8.59 8.81 -18.36
CA PRO A 262 7.22 8.93 -18.86
C PRO A 262 7.17 9.40 -20.32
N GLY A 263 6.23 8.85 -21.10
CA GLY A 263 5.97 9.27 -22.47
C GLY A 263 5.03 10.47 -22.53
N ASN A 264 3.76 10.28 -22.12
CA ASN A 264 2.71 11.31 -22.22
C ASN A 264 2.10 11.70 -20.88
N TRP A 265 2.79 11.46 -19.78
CA TRP A 265 2.39 11.84 -18.42
C TRP A 265 3.59 12.37 -17.63
N ALA A 266 3.33 13.04 -16.53
CA ALA A 266 4.37 13.46 -15.60
C ALA A 266 3.83 13.45 -14.16
N LEU A 267 4.75 13.32 -13.21
CA LEU A 267 4.47 13.54 -11.79
C LEU A 267 4.31 15.05 -11.53
N VAL A 268 3.41 15.39 -10.62
CA VAL A 268 3.35 16.75 -10.09
C VAL A 268 4.47 16.92 -9.06
N ASP A 269 5.18 18.02 -9.15
CA ASP A 269 6.22 18.39 -8.19
C ASP A 269 5.58 18.85 -6.88
N ILE A 270 5.85 18.12 -5.77
CA ILE A 270 5.26 18.37 -4.45
C ILE A 270 6.37 18.32 -3.39
N ASP A 271 6.57 19.42 -2.66
CA ASP A 271 7.63 19.53 -1.64
C ASP A 271 7.44 18.54 -0.48
N ASP A 272 6.21 18.18 -0.13
CA ASP A 272 5.91 17.21 0.93
C ASP A 272 6.45 15.79 0.65
N GLY A 273 6.77 15.48 -0.60
CA GLY A 273 7.08 14.11 -0.99
C GLY A 273 5.84 13.20 -1.05
N SER A 274 6.00 11.93 -0.79
CA SER A 274 4.93 10.93 -0.88
C SER A 274 4.77 10.10 0.40
N TYR A 275 3.61 9.45 0.52
CA TYR A 275 3.34 8.48 1.55
C TYR A 275 3.62 7.07 1.01
N PHE A 276 4.61 6.41 1.61
CA PHE A 276 4.93 5.01 1.31
C PHE A 276 4.03 4.07 2.11
N ILE A 277 3.55 3.04 1.45
CA ILE A 277 2.68 2.01 2.00
C ILE A 277 3.38 0.68 1.83
N ALA A 278 3.60 -0.04 2.92
CA ALA A 278 4.07 -1.41 2.84
C ALA A 278 2.94 -2.41 3.11
N GLU A 279 3.05 -3.55 2.47
CA GLU A 279 2.26 -4.74 2.77
C GLU A 279 3.13 -5.70 3.56
N TYR A 280 2.56 -6.27 4.63
CA TYR A 280 3.33 -7.03 5.61
C TYR A 280 2.93 -8.49 5.65
N ILE A 281 3.84 -9.32 6.18
CA ILE A 281 3.61 -10.73 6.50
C ILE A 281 3.91 -11.01 7.96
N GLY A 282 3.09 -11.83 8.60
CA GLY A 282 3.28 -12.21 10.00
C GLY A 282 2.56 -13.52 10.34
N VAL A 283 3.02 -14.16 11.42
CA VAL A 283 2.51 -15.46 11.89
C VAL A 283 1.42 -15.24 12.93
N LEU A 284 0.23 -15.75 12.67
CA LEU A 284 -0.90 -15.71 13.59
C LEU A 284 -0.73 -16.74 14.71
N ALA A 285 -1.08 -16.37 15.94
CA ALA A 285 -1.28 -17.32 17.02
C ALA A 285 -2.62 -18.03 16.83
N ARG A 286 -2.64 -19.33 17.03
CA ARG A 286 -3.84 -20.16 16.92
C ARG A 286 -3.89 -21.17 18.07
N GLU A 287 -5.04 -21.28 18.76
CA GLU A 287 -5.23 -22.26 19.79
C GLU A 287 -5.17 -23.70 19.22
N GLY A 288 -4.55 -24.60 19.94
CA GLY A 288 -4.39 -26.00 19.54
C GLY A 288 -3.39 -26.27 18.43
N ARG A 289 -2.65 -25.24 17.95
CA ARG A 289 -1.58 -25.42 16.97
C ARG A 289 -0.44 -26.24 17.55
N SER A 290 0.04 -27.20 16.81
CA SER A 290 1.26 -27.96 17.12
C SER A 290 2.51 -27.11 16.93
N GLU A 291 3.62 -27.53 17.52
CA GLU A 291 4.95 -26.91 17.29
C GLU A 291 5.32 -26.96 15.81
N ARG A 292 5.12 -28.13 15.15
CA ARG A 292 5.39 -28.30 13.72
C ARG A 292 4.58 -27.37 12.82
N GLU A 293 3.30 -27.14 13.11
CA GLU A 293 2.49 -26.16 12.35
C GLU A 293 2.98 -24.72 12.55
N THR A 294 3.48 -24.41 13.75
CA THR A 294 4.07 -23.10 14.04
C THR A 294 5.38 -22.89 13.30
N GLU A 295 6.22 -23.93 13.26
CA GLU A 295 7.48 -23.91 12.51
C GLU A 295 7.23 -23.82 11.01
N ALA A 296 6.25 -24.55 10.47
CA ALA A 296 5.84 -24.47 9.09
C ALA A 296 5.40 -23.06 8.68
N ALA A 297 4.57 -22.39 9.50
CA ALA A 297 4.13 -21.04 9.25
C ALA A 297 5.28 -20.03 9.26
N LYS A 298 6.21 -20.15 10.24
CA LYS A 298 7.42 -19.31 10.28
C LYS A 298 8.33 -19.57 9.09
N ALA A 299 8.55 -20.82 8.74
CA ALA A 299 9.38 -21.21 7.59
C ALA A 299 8.79 -20.71 6.26
N PHE A 300 7.47 -20.73 6.12
CA PHE A 300 6.80 -20.14 4.96
C PHE A 300 7.03 -18.62 4.89
N CYS A 301 6.85 -17.89 5.99
CA CYS A 301 7.11 -16.46 6.03
C CYS A 301 8.59 -16.14 5.74
N GLU A 302 9.52 -16.95 6.26
CA GLU A 302 10.94 -16.86 5.97
C GLU A 302 11.24 -17.04 4.48
N TRP A 303 10.66 -18.07 3.87
CA TRP A 303 10.79 -18.36 2.44
C TRP A 303 10.19 -17.25 1.59
N PHE A 304 8.95 -16.80 1.89
CA PHE A 304 8.27 -15.82 1.07
C PHE A 304 8.97 -14.46 1.04
N GLY A 305 9.51 -13.99 2.17
CA GLY A 305 10.25 -12.73 2.24
C GLY A 305 11.73 -12.83 1.87
N SER A 306 12.23 -14.04 1.51
CA SER A 306 13.60 -14.22 1.09
C SER A 306 13.92 -13.46 -0.21
N THR A 307 15.17 -13.07 -0.38
CA THR A 307 15.61 -12.32 -1.57
C THR A 307 15.20 -13.00 -2.88
N GLU A 308 15.41 -14.33 -2.98
CA GLU A 308 15.11 -15.09 -4.20
C GLU A 308 13.61 -15.10 -4.51
N THR A 309 12.78 -15.39 -3.51
CA THR A 309 11.31 -15.44 -3.70
C THR A 309 10.76 -14.04 -4.02
N GLN A 310 11.28 -13.01 -3.37
CA GLN A 310 10.87 -11.64 -3.61
C GLN A 310 11.28 -11.12 -4.98
N ILE A 311 12.44 -11.52 -5.52
CA ILE A 311 12.81 -11.26 -6.93
C ILE A 311 11.79 -11.91 -7.87
N GLY A 312 11.45 -13.18 -7.65
CA GLY A 312 10.45 -13.88 -8.45
C GLY A 312 9.07 -13.23 -8.42
N TRP A 313 8.65 -12.80 -7.22
CA TRP A 313 7.39 -12.08 -7.01
C TRP A 313 7.39 -10.72 -7.72
N ALA A 314 8.46 -9.93 -7.53
CA ALA A 314 8.65 -8.64 -8.16
C ALA A 314 8.58 -8.72 -9.68
N ASN A 315 9.38 -9.59 -10.28
CA ASN A 315 9.48 -9.73 -11.74
C ASN A 315 8.20 -10.31 -12.39
N GLN A 316 7.40 -11.06 -11.63
CA GLN A 316 6.16 -11.64 -12.16
C GLN A 316 4.97 -10.69 -12.08
N PHE A 317 4.94 -9.81 -11.05
CA PHE A 317 3.76 -9.01 -10.72
C PHE A 317 4.06 -7.51 -10.59
N ASP A 318 5.25 -7.07 -10.96
CA ASP A 318 5.68 -5.68 -10.89
C ASP A 318 5.50 -5.10 -9.46
N ARG A 319 5.77 -5.93 -8.43
CA ARG A 319 5.66 -5.56 -7.03
C ARG A 319 7.01 -5.17 -6.46
N TYR A 320 7.19 -3.90 -6.10
CA TYR A 320 8.46 -3.44 -5.55
C TYR A 320 8.68 -4.04 -4.14
N PRO A 321 9.76 -4.84 -3.93
CA PRO A 321 9.99 -5.52 -2.66
C PRO A 321 10.53 -4.57 -1.58
N CYS A 322 10.10 -4.75 -0.33
CA CYS A 322 10.73 -4.11 0.83
C CYS A 322 12.15 -4.63 1.08
N ASN A 323 12.43 -5.86 0.67
CA ASN A 323 13.76 -6.46 0.76
C ASN A 323 14.71 -5.76 -0.21
N ALA A 324 15.65 -4.97 0.31
CA ALA A 324 16.57 -4.16 -0.48
C ALA A 324 17.43 -4.99 -1.45
N ALA A 325 17.88 -6.18 -1.04
CA ALA A 325 18.63 -7.08 -1.92
C ALA A 325 17.76 -7.65 -3.05
N ALA A 326 16.47 -7.86 -2.80
CA ALA A 326 15.53 -8.28 -3.84
C ALA A 326 15.20 -7.13 -4.80
N ALA A 327 15.05 -5.91 -4.30
CA ALA A 327 14.87 -4.73 -5.14
C ALA A 327 16.05 -4.53 -6.10
N GLU A 328 17.29 -4.70 -5.59
CA GLU A 328 18.52 -4.58 -6.38
C GLU A 328 18.68 -5.70 -7.43
N GLY A 329 18.12 -6.89 -7.15
CA GLY A 329 18.20 -8.07 -8.01
C GLY A 329 17.01 -8.28 -8.95
N SER A 330 15.97 -7.46 -8.86
CA SER A 330 14.77 -7.56 -9.70
C SER A 330 14.94 -6.81 -11.03
N ASP A 331 14.14 -7.18 -12.02
CA ASP A 331 14.14 -6.56 -13.35
C ASP A 331 13.14 -5.35 -13.41
N LEU A 332 12.97 -4.64 -12.28
CA LEU A 332 12.02 -3.53 -12.16
C LEU A 332 12.59 -2.16 -12.57
N ASP A 333 13.87 -2.07 -12.93
CA ASP A 333 14.58 -0.81 -13.18
C ASP A 333 13.98 0.05 -14.30
N ASP A 334 13.24 -0.56 -15.23
CA ASP A 334 12.74 0.09 -16.45
C ASP A 334 11.22 0.40 -16.38
N TYR A 335 10.59 0.27 -15.20
CA TYR A 335 9.14 0.45 -15.07
C TYR A 335 8.72 1.82 -14.55
N ALA A 336 7.57 2.29 -15.03
CA ALA A 336 6.97 3.56 -14.63
C ALA A 336 6.80 3.72 -13.11
N GLY A 337 6.47 2.64 -12.40
CA GLY A 337 6.33 2.65 -10.95
C GLY A 337 7.64 2.90 -10.22
N ILE A 338 8.75 2.35 -10.71
CA ILE A 338 10.09 2.60 -10.15
C ILE A 338 10.53 4.03 -10.42
N TYR A 339 10.24 4.55 -11.62
CA TYR A 339 10.48 5.96 -11.90
C TYR A 339 9.78 6.84 -10.86
N ALA A 340 8.53 6.53 -10.53
CA ALA A 340 7.76 7.26 -9.54
C ALA A 340 8.39 7.13 -8.14
N LEU A 341 8.67 5.91 -7.67
CA LEU A 341 9.31 5.67 -6.37
C LEU A 341 10.64 6.42 -6.21
N ASN A 342 11.43 6.51 -7.27
CA ASN A 342 12.72 7.18 -7.24
C ASN A 342 12.61 8.72 -7.25
N ASN A 343 11.48 9.26 -7.67
CA ASN A 343 11.27 10.71 -7.79
C ASN A 343 10.40 11.31 -6.68
N MET A 344 9.89 10.49 -5.77
CA MET A 344 9.10 10.96 -4.62
C MET A 344 9.74 10.45 -3.32
N ALA A 345 10.12 11.35 -2.47
CA ALA A 345 10.75 11.05 -1.19
C ALA A 345 9.74 11.11 -0.05
N GLN A 346 9.88 10.18 0.91
CA GLN A 346 9.14 10.26 2.16
C GLN A 346 9.83 11.21 3.12
N GLU A 347 9.08 12.14 3.69
CA GLU A 347 9.58 13.13 4.63
C GLU A 347 9.30 12.77 6.10
N ASN A 348 9.97 13.45 7.01
CA ASN A 348 9.69 13.35 8.43
C ASN A 348 8.48 14.22 8.81
N VAL A 349 7.73 13.80 9.83
CA VAL A 349 6.65 14.61 10.41
C VAL A 349 7.20 15.98 10.83
N PRO A 350 6.56 17.08 10.44
CA PRO A 350 7.01 18.41 10.81
C PRO A 350 7.26 18.56 12.32
N GLY A 351 8.44 19.05 12.68
CA GLY A 351 8.83 19.29 14.07
C GLY A 351 9.20 18.05 14.89
N THR A 352 9.33 16.88 14.26
CA THR A 352 9.78 15.63 14.87
C THR A 352 10.84 14.95 14.01
N GLU A 353 11.48 13.90 14.53
CA GLU A 353 12.34 13.00 13.72
C GLU A 353 11.56 11.77 13.23
N MET A 354 10.25 11.70 13.50
CA MET A 354 9.41 10.58 13.20
C MET A 354 9.10 10.54 11.70
N LYS A 355 9.23 9.38 11.08
CA LYS A 355 8.79 9.16 9.71
C LYS A 355 7.28 9.28 9.60
N TYR A 356 6.80 9.83 8.49
CA TYR A 356 5.38 10.09 8.34
C TYR A 356 4.52 8.80 8.40
N TYR A 357 4.99 7.71 7.80
CA TYR A 357 4.24 6.44 7.88
C TYR A 357 4.14 5.90 9.32
N GLU A 358 5.15 6.12 10.19
CA GLU A 358 5.09 5.77 11.61
C GLU A 358 4.01 6.61 12.33
N TYR A 359 3.90 7.87 11.96
CA TYR A 359 2.88 8.77 12.49
C TYR A 359 1.47 8.35 12.05
N VAL A 360 1.28 8.03 10.76
CA VAL A 360 0.04 7.48 10.23
C VAL A 360 -0.32 6.20 10.98
N ALA A 361 0.64 5.31 11.16
CA ALA A 361 0.45 4.06 11.89
C ALA A 361 -0.07 4.29 13.31
N ALA A 362 0.48 5.26 14.02
CA ALA A 362 0.07 5.59 15.39
C ALA A 362 -1.33 6.21 15.50
N HIS A 363 -1.79 6.92 14.47
CA HIS A 363 -3.03 7.73 14.52
C HIS A 363 -4.16 7.24 13.60
N SER A 364 -3.92 6.25 12.75
CA SER A 364 -4.88 5.83 11.71
C SER A 364 -6.28 5.47 12.22
N ALA A 365 -6.37 4.88 13.41
CA ALA A 365 -7.66 4.55 14.03
C ALA A 365 -8.45 5.81 14.41
N GLU A 366 -7.79 6.79 15.03
CA GLU A 366 -8.38 8.08 15.39
C GLU A 366 -8.83 8.84 14.14
N TRP A 367 -8.02 8.87 13.09
CA TRP A 367 -8.36 9.52 11.83
C TRP A 367 -9.57 8.89 11.15
N THR A 368 -9.63 7.55 11.14
CA THR A 368 -10.81 6.84 10.63
C THR A 368 -12.07 7.22 11.41
N ASN A 369 -11.97 7.30 12.73
CA ASN A 369 -13.08 7.69 13.60
C ASN A 369 -13.52 9.14 13.33
N ILE A 370 -12.58 10.08 13.25
CA ILE A 370 -12.86 11.49 12.95
C ILE A 370 -13.58 11.62 11.60
N MET A 371 -13.03 11.01 10.55
CA MET A 371 -13.63 11.04 9.22
C MET A 371 -15.04 10.44 9.20
N THR A 372 -15.25 9.34 9.92
CA THR A 372 -16.54 8.69 10.04
C THR A 372 -17.55 9.58 10.79
N ASN A 373 -17.16 10.09 11.95
CA ASN A 373 -18.03 10.90 12.80
C ASN A 373 -18.38 12.25 12.18
N LEU A 374 -17.48 12.84 11.39
CA LEU A 374 -17.72 14.08 10.65
C LEU A 374 -18.45 13.86 9.31
N GLY A 375 -18.63 12.60 8.90
CA GLY A 375 -19.32 12.28 7.66
C GLY A 375 -18.52 12.63 6.39
N PHE A 376 -17.19 12.45 6.41
CA PHE A 376 -16.35 12.57 5.21
C PHE A 376 -16.74 11.59 4.11
N PHE A 377 -17.53 10.59 4.45
CA PHE A 377 -18.02 9.59 3.52
C PHE A 377 -19.35 10.01 2.94
N TRP A 378 -19.36 10.62 1.78
CA TRP A 378 -20.58 11.03 1.10
C TRP A 378 -21.37 9.81 0.64
N LYS A 379 -22.62 9.71 1.08
CA LYS A 379 -23.56 8.72 0.55
C LYS A 379 -24.11 9.11 -0.82
N ASP A 380 -24.25 10.40 -1.04
CA ASP A 380 -24.67 10.98 -2.31
C ASP A 380 -23.55 11.86 -2.85
N MET A 381 -23.01 11.46 -3.98
CA MET A 381 -21.88 12.11 -4.61
C MET A 381 -22.21 13.44 -5.25
N SER A 382 -23.49 13.69 -5.55
CA SER A 382 -23.96 14.94 -6.14
C SER A 382 -24.10 16.07 -5.11
N ALA A 383 -24.12 15.74 -3.81
CA ALA A 383 -24.31 16.70 -2.73
C ALA A 383 -23.39 16.34 -1.54
N PRO A 384 -22.25 17.03 -1.36
CA PRO A 384 -21.41 16.85 -0.19
C PRO A 384 -22.21 17.12 1.09
N ASN A 385 -21.85 16.44 2.19
CA ASN A 385 -22.41 16.75 3.50
C ASN A 385 -22.18 18.23 3.85
N ALA A 386 -22.99 18.78 4.74
CA ALA A 386 -22.77 20.13 5.21
C ALA A 386 -21.40 20.24 5.91
N GLU A 387 -20.66 21.29 5.62
CA GLU A 387 -19.37 21.54 6.27
C GLU A 387 -19.53 21.57 7.81
N PRO A 388 -18.63 20.88 8.55
CA PRO A 388 -18.66 20.87 10.00
C PRO A 388 -18.47 22.27 10.59
N ALA A 389 -19.12 22.53 11.73
CA ALA A 389 -18.89 23.75 12.50
C ALA A 389 -17.58 23.63 13.30
N TRP A 390 -16.45 23.77 12.63
CA TRP A 390 -15.10 23.45 13.10
C TRP A 390 -14.73 23.99 14.48
N ASP A 391 -15.19 25.19 14.82
CA ASP A 391 -14.87 25.87 16.07
C ASP A 391 -15.61 25.31 17.30
N THR A 392 -16.57 24.43 17.10
CA THR A 392 -17.44 23.86 18.15
C THR A 392 -17.34 22.35 18.27
N LEU A 393 -16.41 21.72 17.56
CA LEU A 393 -16.23 20.26 17.56
C LEU A 393 -15.63 19.78 18.89
N ASP A 394 -16.19 18.70 19.41
CA ASP A 394 -15.60 17.95 20.53
C ASP A 394 -14.70 16.84 19.99
N TRP A 395 -13.41 17.15 19.86
CA TRP A 395 -12.42 16.23 19.30
C TRP A 395 -12.24 14.97 20.15
N ALA A 396 -12.41 15.06 21.49
CA ALA A 396 -12.32 13.90 22.37
C ALA A 396 -13.43 12.87 22.09
N VAL A 397 -14.56 13.33 21.59
CA VAL A 397 -15.64 12.42 21.15
C VAL A 397 -15.38 11.91 19.75
N LEU A 398 -14.89 12.79 18.86
CA LEU A 398 -14.69 12.43 17.44
C LEU A 398 -13.58 11.40 17.20
N THR A 399 -12.56 11.35 18.06
CA THR A 399 -11.48 10.34 18.01
C THR A 399 -11.91 8.95 18.46
N GLN A 400 -13.09 8.82 19.08
CA GLN A 400 -13.61 7.53 19.52
C GLN A 400 -14.43 6.85 18.42
N ALA A 401 -14.48 5.53 18.45
CA ALA A 401 -15.35 4.78 17.55
C ALA A 401 -16.80 5.25 17.70
N ALA A 402 -17.48 5.44 16.55
CA ALA A 402 -18.88 5.79 16.56
C ALA A 402 -19.70 4.73 17.34
N ALA A 403 -20.57 5.17 18.21
CA ALA A 403 -21.51 4.25 18.86
C ALA A 403 -22.37 3.58 17.80
N GLN A 404 -22.28 2.25 17.71
CA GLN A 404 -23.06 1.44 16.76
C GLN A 404 -24.56 1.51 17.08
#